data_589c70abf82fdae07cacae82ac744506
#
_entry.id   589c70abf82fdae07cacae82ac744506
#
_cell.length_a   1.000
_cell.length_b   1.000
_cell.length_c   1.000
_cell.angle_alpha   90.00
_cell.angle_beta   90.00
_cell.angle_gamma   90.00
#
_symmetry.space_group_name_H-M   'P 1'
#
loop_
_entity.id
_entity.type
_entity.pdbx_description
1 polymer ?
#
loop_
_entity_poly.entity_id
_entity_poly.type
_entity_poly.pdbx_seq_one_letter_code
_entity_poly.pdbx_strand_id
1 'polypeptide(L)'
;MGVHQDWSKEEYPMVPGHEIAGRVVQVGKAVTKFKFGDYAGVGCMVNSCGACESCKRDQEQYCRGVVMTYHGHDQFHGNELTQGGYSNNLVVTEGFAIKVPANAQIEKVAPLLCAGITTYSPLHYAHVKKGDKVGIAGFGGLGHMAVQYAVKLGAVVTVFDITEEKRADALKMGAVRYVNVNTPDELKDLNNTFDFILSTIPAKYDPAMYLKMLKIDGQMAIVGLPAVANMPTLSVMSLVMQGNRKVFGSQIGGIKETQEMLDYSVANGIYPQVEIIHADGSAVDDAYRNVLKGKVKFRYMIDMRTLK
;
A
#
# COMPACT_ATOMS: atom_id res chain seq x y z
N MET A 1 -12.04 4.17 5.21
CA MET A 1 -11.70 3.36 6.38
C MET A 1 -11.68 4.22 7.64
N GLY A 2 -10.74 5.14 7.89
CA GLY A 2 -10.83 6.04 9.05
C GLY A 2 -12.18 6.75 9.15
N VAL A 3 -12.64 7.37 8.08
CA VAL A 3 -13.95 8.07 8.02
C VAL A 3 -15.14 7.16 8.38
N HIS A 4 -15.05 5.86 8.14
CA HIS A 4 -16.10 4.89 8.48
C HIS A 4 -15.86 4.19 9.83
N GLN A 5 -14.78 4.55 10.54
CA GLN A 5 -14.40 3.96 11.83
C GLN A 5 -14.30 2.41 11.77
N ASP A 6 -13.83 1.88 10.65
CA ASP A 6 -13.76 0.44 10.39
C ASP A 6 -12.77 -0.29 11.32
N TRP A 7 -11.76 0.42 11.83
CA TRP A 7 -10.69 -0.14 12.66
C TRP A 7 -10.62 0.44 14.07
N SER A 8 -10.92 1.73 14.23
CA SER A 8 -10.88 2.43 15.50
C SER A 8 -11.88 3.58 15.50
N LYS A 9 -12.18 4.10 16.69
CA LYS A 9 -12.95 5.33 16.85
C LYS A 9 -12.03 6.51 16.55
N GLU A 10 -12.44 7.37 15.63
CA GLU A 10 -11.69 8.55 15.22
C GLU A 10 -12.05 9.77 16.07
N GLU A 11 -11.07 10.65 16.29
CA GLU A 11 -11.26 11.95 16.93
C GLU A 11 -11.48 13.05 15.88
N TYR A 12 -12.43 13.94 16.13
CA TYR A 12 -12.78 15.05 15.24
C TYR A 12 -12.61 16.40 15.95
N PRO A 13 -12.20 17.48 15.24
CA PRO A 13 -11.97 17.58 13.80
C PRO A 13 -10.68 16.89 13.35
N MET A 14 -10.69 16.29 12.15
CA MET A 14 -9.55 15.56 11.59
C MET A 14 -9.34 15.92 10.12
N VAL A 15 -8.10 16.20 9.74
CA VAL A 15 -7.67 16.31 8.33
C VAL A 15 -7.02 14.96 7.93
N PRO A 16 -7.66 14.15 7.08
CA PRO A 16 -7.12 12.85 6.68
C PRO A 16 -6.05 12.99 5.57
N GLY A 17 -5.50 11.83 5.16
CA GLY A 17 -4.58 11.71 4.03
C GLY A 17 -3.16 11.40 4.46
N HIS A 18 -2.64 10.26 3.99
CA HIS A 18 -1.29 9.76 4.30
C HIS A 18 -0.51 9.40 3.03
N GLU A 19 -0.94 9.87 1.89
CA GLU A 19 -0.30 9.72 0.58
C GLU A 19 -0.09 11.13 0.03
N ILE A 20 1.08 11.73 0.30
CA ILE A 20 1.32 13.16 0.08
C ILE A 20 2.54 13.33 -0.80
N ALA A 21 2.42 14.10 -1.87
CA ALA A 21 3.55 14.53 -2.68
C ALA A 21 3.41 16.03 -2.99
N GLY A 22 4.48 16.76 -2.81
CA GLY A 22 4.44 18.21 -2.97
C GLY A 22 5.83 18.83 -3.13
N ARG A 23 5.85 20.15 -3.07
CA ARG A 23 7.06 20.95 -3.20
C ARG A 23 7.48 21.50 -1.83
N VAL A 24 8.76 21.41 -1.52
CA VAL A 24 9.34 22.02 -0.33
C VAL A 24 9.30 23.55 -0.46
N VAL A 25 8.54 24.20 0.39
CA VAL A 25 8.36 25.67 0.38
C VAL A 25 9.12 26.36 1.51
N GLN A 26 9.53 25.59 2.53
CA GLN A 26 10.35 26.09 3.63
C GLN A 26 11.12 24.94 4.28
N VAL A 27 12.31 25.23 4.79
CA VAL A 27 13.14 24.28 5.54
C VAL A 27 13.61 24.89 6.84
N GLY A 28 13.70 24.07 7.90
CA GLY A 28 14.30 24.48 9.16
C GLY A 28 15.82 24.64 9.04
N LYS A 29 16.43 25.38 9.97
CA LYS A 29 17.87 25.70 9.95
C LYS A 29 18.79 24.48 10.00
N ALA A 30 18.33 23.37 10.60
CA ALA A 30 19.09 22.12 10.74
C ALA A 30 18.85 21.14 9.60
N VAL A 31 17.94 21.40 8.67
CA VAL A 31 17.61 20.51 7.55
C VAL A 31 18.77 20.48 6.56
N THR A 32 19.18 19.27 6.20
CA THR A 32 20.29 19.01 5.26
C THR A 32 19.85 18.20 4.03
N LYS A 33 18.79 17.39 4.15
CA LYS A 33 18.29 16.49 3.11
C LYS A 33 17.53 17.23 2.00
N PHE A 34 16.93 18.38 2.31
CA PHE A 34 16.07 19.15 1.41
C PHE A 34 16.44 20.61 1.31
N LYS A 35 16.09 21.22 0.19
CA LYS A 35 16.14 22.67 -0.02
C LYS A 35 14.82 23.18 -0.60
N PHE A 36 14.60 24.48 -0.55
CA PHE A 36 13.46 25.14 -1.20
C PHE A 36 13.36 24.70 -2.68
N GLY A 37 12.17 24.33 -3.12
CA GLY A 37 11.87 23.93 -4.49
C GLY A 37 12.02 22.44 -4.77
N ASP A 38 12.67 21.66 -3.91
CA ASP A 38 12.72 20.20 -4.04
C ASP A 38 11.32 19.59 -4.01
N TYR A 39 11.16 18.42 -4.64
CA TYR A 39 9.99 17.60 -4.44
C TYR A 39 10.20 16.64 -3.25
N ALA A 40 9.18 16.54 -2.43
CA ALA A 40 9.15 15.64 -1.28
C ALA A 40 7.82 14.91 -1.18
N GLY A 41 7.84 13.75 -0.55
CA GLY A 41 6.66 12.98 -0.21
C GLY A 41 6.59 12.64 1.26
N VAL A 42 5.38 12.43 1.77
CA VAL A 42 5.13 11.93 3.13
C VAL A 42 4.16 10.77 3.03
N GLY A 43 4.56 9.64 3.60
CA GLY A 43 3.76 8.42 3.62
C GLY A 43 2.88 8.31 4.86
N CYS A 44 2.76 7.08 5.38
CA CYS A 44 1.81 6.77 6.45
C CYS A 44 2.26 7.20 7.84
N MET A 45 3.51 7.59 8.06
CA MET A 45 4.07 7.95 9.37
C MET A 45 4.93 9.19 9.30
N VAL A 46 4.97 9.95 10.39
CA VAL A 46 5.67 11.24 10.49
C VAL A 46 6.69 11.28 11.63
N ASN A 47 6.66 10.30 12.55
CA ASN A 47 7.63 10.20 13.64
C ASN A 47 7.74 8.79 14.21
N SER A 48 8.82 8.53 14.94
CA SER A 48 9.03 7.31 15.75
C SER A 48 10.06 7.59 16.86
N CYS A 49 10.28 6.65 17.76
CA CYS A 49 11.22 6.87 18.88
C CYS A 49 12.69 6.94 18.47
N GLY A 50 13.06 6.51 17.25
CA GLY A 50 14.44 6.49 16.75
C GLY A 50 15.44 5.58 17.49
N ALA A 51 15.05 5.00 18.62
CA ALA A 51 15.99 4.31 19.53
C ALA A 51 15.74 2.81 19.72
N CYS A 52 14.52 2.32 19.46
CA CYS A 52 14.18 0.91 19.64
C CYS A 52 14.81 0.02 18.54
N GLU A 53 14.77 -1.28 18.74
CA GLU A 53 15.32 -2.24 17.79
C GLU A 53 14.73 -2.10 16.38
N SER A 54 13.41 -1.89 16.28
CA SER A 54 12.75 -1.68 14.99
C SER A 54 13.27 -0.44 14.26
N CYS A 55 13.38 0.71 14.95
CA CYS A 55 13.93 1.93 14.35
C CYS A 55 15.41 1.77 13.92
N LYS A 56 16.22 1.07 14.72
CA LYS A 56 17.63 0.81 14.39
C LYS A 56 17.80 -0.13 13.18
N ARG A 57 16.76 -0.84 12.81
CA ARG A 57 16.70 -1.75 11.64
C ARG A 57 16.00 -1.13 10.44
N ASP A 58 15.78 0.18 10.46
CA ASP A 58 15.00 0.89 9.40
C ASP A 58 13.56 0.31 9.24
N GLN A 59 12.94 -0.08 10.35
CA GLN A 59 11.58 -0.66 10.41
C GLN A 59 10.70 0.16 11.36
N GLU A 60 10.67 1.46 11.16
CA GLU A 60 9.95 2.43 12.00
C GLU A 60 8.46 2.12 12.12
N GLN A 61 7.86 1.50 11.10
CA GLN A 61 6.45 1.07 11.10
C GLN A 61 6.11 0.07 12.23
N TYR A 62 7.10 -0.61 12.78
CA TYR A 62 6.93 -1.53 13.91
C TYR A 62 7.37 -0.94 15.25
N CYS A 63 7.73 0.35 15.28
CA CYS A 63 8.02 1.05 16.52
C CYS A 63 6.76 1.20 17.36
N ARG A 64 6.81 0.89 18.66
CA ARG A 64 5.67 1.09 19.56
C ARG A 64 5.29 2.57 19.74
N GLY A 65 6.22 3.49 19.47
CA GLY A 65 6.00 4.92 19.46
C GLY A 65 5.92 5.50 18.05
N VAL A 66 5.50 4.72 17.06
CA VAL A 66 5.27 5.26 15.72
C VAL A 66 4.11 6.27 15.73
N VAL A 67 4.30 7.38 15.04
CA VAL A 67 3.28 8.42 14.89
C VAL A 67 2.79 8.41 13.45
N MET A 68 1.49 8.17 13.29
CA MET A 68 0.86 8.14 11.98
C MET A 68 0.67 9.57 11.45
N THR A 69 0.63 9.72 10.13
CA THR A 69 0.57 11.03 9.43
C THR A 69 -0.69 11.82 9.77
N TYR A 70 -1.78 11.16 10.09
CA TYR A 70 -2.98 11.78 10.67
C TYR A 70 -3.57 10.89 11.75
N HIS A 71 -4.35 11.49 12.65
CA HIS A 71 -4.97 10.81 13.79
C HIS A 71 -3.95 10.09 14.69
N GLY A 72 -2.72 10.56 14.74
CA GLY A 72 -1.69 10.12 15.66
C GLY A 72 -1.40 11.24 16.70
N HIS A 73 -1.08 10.86 17.93
CA HIS A 73 -0.58 11.79 18.92
C HIS A 73 0.95 11.81 18.88
N ASP A 74 1.53 12.95 18.48
CA ASP A 74 2.99 13.07 18.41
C ASP A 74 3.58 13.37 19.79
N GLN A 75 3.85 12.30 20.52
CA GLN A 75 4.46 12.35 21.85
C GLN A 75 5.86 13.01 21.88
N PHE A 76 6.50 13.19 20.73
CA PHE A 76 7.80 13.84 20.61
C PHE A 76 7.70 15.36 20.38
N HIS A 77 6.50 15.86 20.06
CA HIS A 77 6.20 17.27 19.81
C HIS A 77 4.93 17.70 20.54
N GLY A 78 4.95 17.70 21.88
CA GLY A 78 3.84 18.20 22.69
C GLY A 78 2.58 17.37 22.72
N ASN A 79 2.62 16.13 22.20
CA ASN A 79 1.47 15.22 22.10
C ASN A 79 0.33 15.81 21.24
N GLU A 80 0.66 16.61 20.24
CA GLU A 80 -0.32 17.19 19.31
C GLU A 80 -0.91 16.13 18.39
N LEU A 81 -2.21 16.29 18.06
CA LEU A 81 -2.89 15.43 17.10
C LEU A 81 -2.40 15.73 15.69
N THR A 82 -1.84 14.73 15.01
CA THR A 82 -1.35 14.88 13.64
C THR A 82 -2.48 15.04 12.64
N GLN A 83 -2.23 15.87 11.62
CA GLN A 83 -3.16 16.20 10.55
C GLN A 83 -2.54 15.80 9.19
N GLY A 84 -3.37 15.30 8.29
CA GLY A 84 -2.91 14.70 7.03
C GLY A 84 -2.92 15.64 5.83
N GLY A 85 -2.78 15.02 4.65
CA GLY A 85 -2.52 15.69 3.38
C GLY A 85 -3.73 16.28 2.66
N TYR A 86 -4.95 16.21 3.21
CA TYR A 86 -6.08 16.97 2.67
C TYR A 86 -5.96 18.44 3.12
N SER A 87 -4.79 19.00 2.93
CA SER A 87 -4.38 20.35 3.30
C SER A 87 -3.45 20.92 2.24
N ASN A 88 -3.28 22.25 2.23
CA ASN A 88 -2.40 22.92 1.27
C ASN A 88 -0.92 22.89 1.68
N ASN A 89 -0.59 22.57 2.94
CA ASN A 89 0.78 22.36 3.39
C ASN A 89 0.82 21.38 4.59
N LEU A 90 2.00 20.83 4.81
CA LEU A 90 2.31 19.94 5.92
C LEU A 90 3.72 20.26 6.43
N VAL A 91 3.93 20.25 7.74
CA VAL A 91 5.25 20.30 8.38
C VAL A 91 5.59 18.89 8.87
N VAL A 92 6.79 18.42 8.53
CA VAL A 92 7.27 17.09 8.91
C VAL A 92 8.77 17.13 9.17
N THR A 93 9.28 16.30 10.06
CA THR A 93 10.72 16.14 10.26
C THR A 93 11.38 15.55 9.00
N GLU A 94 12.60 16.01 8.65
CA GLU A 94 13.28 15.53 7.43
C GLU A 94 13.52 14.02 7.42
N GLY A 95 13.61 13.39 8.58
CA GLY A 95 13.75 11.95 8.73
C GLY A 95 12.57 11.16 8.17
N PHE A 96 11.37 11.74 8.16
CA PHE A 96 10.14 11.11 7.67
C PHE A 96 9.66 11.66 6.32
N ALA A 97 10.40 12.60 5.73
CA ALA A 97 10.17 13.06 4.36
C ALA A 97 10.96 12.20 3.36
N ILE A 98 10.31 11.75 2.31
CA ILE A 98 10.87 10.95 1.22
C ILE A 98 11.28 11.90 0.09
N LYS A 99 12.51 11.79 -0.39
CA LYS A 99 13.00 12.62 -1.51
C LYS A 99 12.44 12.10 -2.83
N VAL A 100 11.71 12.95 -3.53
CA VAL A 100 11.13 12.58 -4.83
C VAL A 100 12.14 12.94 -5.93
N PRO A 101 12.53 11.98 -6.80
CA PRO A 101 13.41 12.24 -7.92
C PRO A 101 12.85 13.33 -8.86
N ALA A 102 13.72 14.20 -9.39
CA ALA A 102 13.30 15.33 -10.21
C ALA A 102 12.58 14.93 -11.51
N ASN A 103 12.86 13.72 -12.01
CA ASN A 103 12.24 13.14 -13.21
C ASN A 103 10.97 12.34 -12.91
N ALA A 104 10.49 12.32 -11.65
CA ALA A 104 9.27 11.61 -11.29
C ALA A 104 8.01 12.30 -11.84
N GLN A 105 7.00 11.51 -12.19
CA GLN A 105 5.64 12.01 -12.48
C GLN A 105 4.95 12.35 -11.16
N ILE A 106 5.16 13.59 -10.69
CA ILE A 106 4.80 14.02 -9.33
C ILE A 106 3.33 13.75 -8.99
N GLU A 107 2.43 13.88 -9.98
CA GLU A 107 1.00 13.63 -9.87
C GLU A 107 0.66 12.14 -9.62
N LYS A 108 1.65 11.24 -9.71
CA LYS A 108 1.47 9.80 -9.47
C LYS A 108 2.32 9.28 -8.30
N VAL A 109 3.06 10.16 -7.64
CA VAL A 109 4.00 9.75 -6.57
C VAL A 109 3.27 9.42 -5.27
N ALA A 110 2.29 10.23 -4.88
CA ALA A 110 1.69 10.11 -3.56
C ALA A 110 1.17 8.69 -3.23
N PRO A 111 0.46 7.97 -4.13
CA PRO A 111 0.02 6.62 -3.82
C PRO A 111 1.15 5.58 -3.71
N LEU A 112 2.34 5.86 -4.25
CA LEU A 112 3.50 4.97 -4.07
C LEU A 112 3.91 4.90 -2.59
N LEU A 113 3.73 5.98 -1.84
CA LEU A 113 4.13 6.08 -0.43
C LEU A 113 3.24 5.31 0.54
N CYS A 114 2.16 4.69 0.04
CA CYS A 114 1.34 3.73 0.77
C CYS A 114 1.13 2.46 -0.05
N ALA A 115 0.37 2.52 -1.16
CA ALA A 115 0.09 1.34 -1.97
C ALA A 115 1.35 0.74 -2.61
N GLY A 116 2.30 1.59 -3.02
CA GLY A 116 3.58 1.15 -3.55
C GLY A 116 4.37 0.36 -2.52
N ILE A 117 4.71 1.00 -1.40
CA ILE A 117 5.54 0.36 -0.35
C ILE A 117 4.85 -0.87 0.26
N THR A 118 3.54 -0.82 0.49
CA THR A 118 2.77 -1.94 1.07
C THR A 118 2.86 -3.20 0.19
N THR A 119 2.99 -3.04 -1.11
CA THR A 119 3.05 -4.18 -2.04
C THR A 119 4.47 -4.55 -2.46
N TYR A 120 5.40 -3.61 -2.40
CA TYR A 120 6.82 -3.82 -2.66
C TYR A 120 7.51 -4.59 -1.52
N SER A 121 7.32 -4.13 -0.27
CA SER A 121 7.98 -4.69 0.91
C SER A 121 7.79 -6.21 1.09
N PRO A 122 6.57 -6.78 1.04
CA PRO A 122 6.40 -8.22 1.20
C PRO A 122 6.96 -9.03 0.03
N LEU A 123 7.03 -8.50 -1.19
CA LEU A 123 7.69 -9.16 -2.32
C LEU A 123 9.20 -9.26 -2.10
N HIS A 124 9.81 -8.20 -1.59
CA HIS A 124 11.23 -8.15 -1.19
C HIS A 124 11.51 -9.08 -0.01
N TYR A 125 10.69 -9.00 1.04
CA TYR A 125 10.85 -9.85 2.24
C TYR A 125 10.75 -11.35 1.91
N ALA A 126 9.86 -11.72 1.02
CA ALA A 126 9.69 -13.10 0.56
C ALA A 126 10.75 -13.53 -0.48
N HIS A 127 11.66 -12.63 -0.85
CA HIS A 127 12.70 -12.86 -1.87
C HIS A 127 12.15 -13.32 -3.22
N VAL A 128 11.02 -12.73 -3.64
CA VAL A 128 10.43 -13.01 -4.96
C VAL A 128 11.42 -12.66 -6.06
N LYS A 129 11.60 -13.59 -6.99
CA LYS A 129 12.60 -13.49 -8.06
C LYS A 129 12.05 -13.96 -9.40
N LYS A 130 12.85 -13.77 -10.43
CA LYS A 130 12.55 -14.21 -11.80
C LYS A 130 12.18 -15.69 -11.86
N GLY A 131 11.04 -15.97 -12.47
CA GLY A 131 10.51 -17.31 -12.68
C GLY A 131 9.60 -17.82 -11.55
N ASP A 132 9.56 -17.16 -10.39
CA ASP A 132 8.62 -17.54 -9.34
C ASP A 132 7.19 -17.34 -9.81
N LYS A 133 6.32 -18.29 -9.48
CA LYS A 133 4.88 -18.18 -9.73
C LYS A 133 4.23 -17.41 -8.58
N VAL A 134 3.73 -16.22 -8.89
CA VAL A 134 3.17 -15.30 -7.90
C VAL A 134 1.68 -15.10 -8.12
N GLY A 135 0.90 -15.32 -7.06
CA GLY A 135 -0.52 -15.00 -7.02
C GLY A 135 -0.77 -13.64 -6.38
N ILE A 136 -1.53 -12.77 -7.03
CA ILE A 136 -2.01 -11.52 -6.44
C ILE A 136 -3.51 -11.65 -6.22
N ALA A 137 -3.92 -11.74 -4.94
CA ALA A 137 -5.31 -11.86 -4.54
C ALA A 137 -5.92 -10.48 -4.24
N GLY A 138 -6.90 -10.08 -5.05
CA GLY A 138 -7.48 -8.75 -5.10
C GLY A 138 -6.75 -7.84 -6.10
N PHE A 139 -7.50 -7.28 -7.05
CA PHE A 139 -6.97 -6.39 -8.09
C PHE A 139 -7.61 -5.00 -8.00
N GLY A 140 -7.37 -4.35 -6.87
CA GLY A 140 -7.78 -2.98 -6.57
C GLY A 140 -6.60 -2.02 -6.48
N GLY A 141 -6.75 -1.00 -5.62
CA GLY A 141 -5.73 0.03 -5.41
C GLY A 141 -4.37 -0.46 -4.90
N LEU A 142 -4.29 -1.59 -4.20
CA LEU A 142 -3.05 -2.27 -3.85
C LEU A 142 -2.64 -3.27 -4.94
N GLY A 143 -3.57 -4.13 -5.36
CA GLY A 143 -3.28 -5.24 -6.27
C GLY A 143 -2.67 -4.81 -7.59
N HIS A 144 -3.11 -3.68 -8.20
CA HIS A 144 -2.54 -3.21 -9.46
C HIS A 144 -1.06 -2.76 -9.32
N MET A 145 -0.65 -2.29 -8.13
CA MET A 145 0.76 -2.01 -7.83
C MET A 145 1.53 -3.31 -7.62
N ALA A 146 0.96 -4.27 -6.88
CA ALA A 146 1.55 -5.59 -6.65
C ALA A 146 1.88 -6.32 -7.96
N VAL A 147 0.95 -6.28 -8.94
CA VAL A 147 1.18 -6.88 -10.27
C VAL A 147 2.39 -6.24 -10.94
N GLN A 148 2.46 -4.91 -10.98
CA GLN A 148 3.56 -4.20 -11.64
C GLN A 148 4.92 -4.54 -11.00
N TYR A 149 5.02 -4.55 -9.66
CA TYR A 149 6.26 -4.92 -8.98
C TYR A 149 6.63 -6.39 -9.23
N ALA A 150 5.69 -7.33 -9.07
CA ALA A 150 5.97 -8.74 -9.28
C ALA A 150 6.40 -9.04 -10.72
N VAL A 151 5.73 -8.46 -11.71
CA VAL A 151 6.12 -8.56 -13.13
C VAL A 151 7.52 -7.98 -13.36
N LYS A 152 7.83 -6.83 -12.77
CA LYS A 152 9.15 -6.20 -12.93
C LYS A 152 10.27 -6.99 -12.26
N LEU A 153 9.99 -7.72 -11.19
CA LEU A 153 10.91 -8.69 -10.59
C LEU A 153 11.10 -9.95 -11.44
N GLY A 154 10.34 -10.09 -12.54
CA GLY A 154 10.41 -11.22 -13.46
C GLY A 154 9.58 -12.43 -13.04
N ALA A 155 8.66 -12.27 -12.10
CA ALA A 155 7.75 -13.33 -11.68
C ALA A 155 6.69 -13.64 -12.75
N VAL A 156 6.16 -14.86 -12.72
CA VAL A 156 5.02 -15.30 -13.51
C VAL A 156 3.74 -15.04 -12.71
N VAL A 157 3.05 -13.93 -13.04
CA VAL A 157 1.98 -13.39 -12.20
C VAL A 157 0.60 -13.89 -12.62
N THR A 158 -0.15 -14.43 -11.65
CA THR A 158 -1.59 -14.72 -11.76
C THR A 158 -2.37 -13.77 -10.84
N VAL A 159 -3.39 -13.12 -11.36
CA VAL A 159 -4.29 -12.25 -10.61
C VAL A 159 -5.56 -12.99 -10.26
N PHE A 160 -6.04 -12.82 -9.03
CA PHE A 160 -7.32 -13.31 -8.53
C PHE A 160 -8.21 -12.14 -8.17
N ASP A 161 -9.42 -12.08 -8.71
CA ASP A 161 -10.43 -11.07 -8.34
C ASP A 161 -11.84 -11.68 -8.44
N ILE A 162 -12.84 -10.94 -8.01
CA ILE A 162 -14.25 -11.35 -7.99
C ILE A 162 -15.05 -10.88 -9.22
N THR A 163 -14.45 -10.06 -10.09
CA THR A 163 -15.12 -9.44 -11.25
C THR A 163 -14.37 -9.70 -12.55
N GLU A 164 -15.04 -9.63 -13.70
CA GLU A 164 -14.41 -9.76 -15.02
C GLU A 164 -13.89 -8.43 -15.60
N GLU A 165 -14.43 -7.33 -15.15
CA GLU A 165 -14.20 -5.99 -15.71
C GLU A 165 -12.73 -5.57 -15.76
N LYS A 166 -11.94 -6.10 -14.85
CA LYS A 166 -10.51 -5.74 -14.69
C LYS A 166 -9.54 -6.74 -15.35
N ARG A 167 -10.03 -7.82 -15.94
CA ARG A 167 -9.19 -8.86 -16.59
C ARG A 167 -8.24 -8.27 -17.63
N ALA A 168 -8.77 -7.42 -18.51
CA ALA A 168 -7.97 -6.80 -19.56
C ALA A 168 -6.86 -5.89 -19.00
N ASP A 169 -7.15 -5.15 -17.93
CA ASP A 169 -6.17 -4.27 -17.29
C ASP A 169 -5.05 -5.09 -16.62
N ALA A 170 -5.37 -6.20 -15.95
CA ALA A 170 -4.38 -7.08 -15.34
C ALA A 170 -3.43 -7.71 -16.37
N LEU A 171 -3.97 -8.22 -17.47
CA LEU A 171 -3.18 -8.80 -18.56
C LEU A 171 -2.31 -7.73 -19.25
N LYS A 172 -2.82 -6.52 -19.44
CA LYS A 172 -2.05 -5.38 -19.97
C LYS A 172 -0.89 -4.98 -19.07
N MET A 173 -1.04 -5.14 -17.75
CA MET A 173 0.04 -4.90 -16.78
C MET A 173 1.07 -6.01 -16.71
N GLY A 174 0.91 -7.09 -17.51
CA GLY A 174 1.87 -8.17 -17.61
C GLY A 174 1.52 -9.44 -16.82
N ALA A 175 0.34 -9.53 -16.20
CA ALA A 175 -0.14 -10.79 -15.65
C ALA A 175 -0.33 -11.80 -16.78
N VAL A 176 0.12 -13.04 -16.57
CA VAL A 176 -0.04 -14.12 -17.56
C VAL A 176 -1.41 -14.80 -17.46
N ARG A 177 -2.08 -14.67 -16.33
CA ARG A 177 -3.40 -15.24 -16.08
C ARG A 177 -4.20 -14.34 -15.14
N TYR A 178 -5.49 -14.27 -15.39
CA TYR A 178 -6.49 -13.68 -14.50
C TYR A 178 -7.52 -14.76 -14.16
N VAL A 179 -7.89 -14.86 -12.91
CA VAL A 179 -8.82 -15.86 -12.37
C VAL A 179 -9.97 -15.13 -11.68
N ASN A 180 -11.18 -15.33 -12.15
CA ASN A 180 -12.37 -14.93 -11.42
C ASN A 180 -12.69 -16.01 -10.38
N VAL A 181 -12.50 -15.68 -9.10
CA VAL A 181 -12.69 -16.64 -8.00
C VAL A 181 -14.14 -17.10 -7.82
N ASN A 182 -15.10 -16.40 -8.41
CA ASN A 182 -16.50 -16.81 -8.44
C ASN A 182 -16.82 -17.83 -9.54
N THR A 183 -15.83 -18.17 -10.40
CA THR A 183 -15.95 -19.15 -11.47
C THR A 183 -15.18 -20.43 -11.09
N PRO A 184 -15.85 -21.49 -10.57
CA PRO A 184 -15.17 -22.66 -10.04
C PRO A 184 -14.22 -23.34 -11.05
N ASP A 185 -14.55 -23.30 -12.33
CA ASP A 185 -13.71 -23.89 -13.38
C ASP A 185 -12.36 -23.19 -13.54
N GLU A 186 -12.28 -21.89 -13.26
CA GLU A 186 -11.03 -21.13 -13.31
C GLU A 186 -10.08 -21.45 -12.15
N LEU A 187 -10.60 -22.02 -11.06
CA LEU A 187 -9.83 -22.43 -9.88
C LEU A 187 -9.24 -23.84 -9.99
N LYS A 188 -9.65 -24.61 -11.01
CA LYS A 188 -9.12 -25.96 -11.25
C LYS A 188 -7.62 -25.90 -11.49
N ASP A 189 -6.91 -26.91 -11.01
CA ASP A 189 -5.46 -27.13 -11.22
C ASP A 189 -4.54 -26.06 -10.62
N LEU A 190 -5.04 -25.21 -9.70
CA LEU A 190 -4.23 -24.19 -9.03
C LEU A 190 -3.59 -24.66 -7.72
N ASN A 191 -3.95 -25.82 -7.20
CA ASN A 191 -3.34 -26.38 -6.00
C ASN A 191 -1.83 -26.62 -6.20
N ASN A 192 -1.02 -26.35 -5.16
CA ASN A 192 0.44 -26.53 -5.19
C ASN A 192 1.14 -25.83 -6.37
N THR A 193 0.68 -24.63 -6.75
CA THR A 193 1.16 -23.94 -7.95
C THR A 193 2.07 -22.76 -7.65
N PHE A 194 1.78 -21.98 -6.58
CA PHE A 194 2.42 -20.69 -6.35
C PHE A 194 3.55 -20.79 -5.33
N ASP A 195 4.65 -20.09 -5.63
CA ASP A 195 5.77 -19.89 -4.70
C ASP A 195 5.40 -18.84 -3.67
N PHE A 196 4.67 -17.79 -4.08
CA PHE A 196 4.24 -16.69 -3.25
C PHE A 196 2.82 -16.25 -3.61
N ILE A 197 2.02 -15.87 -2.61
CA ILE A 197 0.72 -15.21 -2.81
C ILE A 197 0.68 -13.94 -1.95
N LEU A 198 0.33 -12.81 -2.56
CA LEU A 198 0.08 -11.55 -1.88
C LEU A 198 -1.42 -11.27 -1.83
N SER A 199 -1.99 -11.26 -0.63
CA SER A 199 -3.40 -10.92 -0.44
C SER A 199 -3.55 -9.42 -0.14
N THR A 200 -4.24 -8.73 -1.04
CA THR A 200 -4.60 -7.31 -0.93
C THR A 200 -6.10 -7.11 -0.69
N ILE A 201 -6.82 -8.16 -0.33
CA ILE A 201 -8.28 -8.20 -0.23
C ILE A 201 -8.74 -7.39 0.98
N PRO A 202 -9.55 -6.32 0.81
CA PRO A 202 -10.05 -5.48 1.91
C PRO A 202 -11.44 -5.91 2.40
N ALA A 203 -11.80 -7.16 2.24
CA ALA A 203 -13.12 -7.71 2.56
C ALA A 203 -12.98 -9.09 3.21
N LYS A 204 -14.07 -9.63 3.73
CA LYS A 204 -14.10 -11.00 4.24
C LYS A 204 -13.86 -12.00 3.11
N TYR A 205 -12.92 -12.93 3.31
CA TYR A 205 -12.61 -14.02 2.39
C TYR A 205 -12.11 -15.24 3.17
N ASP A 206 -11.94 -16.38 2.50
CA ASP A 206 -11.33 -17.59 3.07
C ASP A 206 -9.85 -17.69 2.68
N PRO A 207 -8.90 -17.42 3.60
CA PRO A 207 -7.47 -17.57 3.30
C PRO A 207 -7.07 -19.02 2.99
N ALA A 208 -7.81 -20.02 3.48
CA ALA A 208 -7.49 -21.42 3.26
C ALA A 208 -7.57 -21.80 1.76
N MET A 209 -8.43 -21.13 1.00
CA MET A 209 -8.49 -21.28 -0.45
C MET A 209 -7.14 -20.98 -1.11
N TYR A 210 -6.52 -19.86 -0.74
CA TYR A 210 -5.21 -19.44 -1.29
C TYR A 210 -4.07 -20.28 -0.75
N LEU A 211 -4.14 -20.72 0.51
CA LEU A 211 -3.12 -21.60 1.10
C LEU A 211 -2.99 -22.93 0.34
N LYS A 212 -4.10 -23.52 -0.12
CA LYS A 212 -4.07 -24.74 -0.95
C LYS A 212 -3.34 -24.54 -2.28
N MET A 213 -3.33 -23.32 -2.78
CA MET A 213 -2.68 -22.98 -4.05
C MET A 213 -1.16 -22.80 -3.91
N LEU A 214 -0.64 -22.58 -2.70
CA LEU A 214 0.81 -22.51 -2.46
C LEU A 214 1.46 -23.89 -2.66
N LYS A 215 2.67 -23.91 -3.18
CA LYS A 215 3.56 -25.07 -3.11
C LYS A 215 3.93 -25.39 -1.65
N ILE A 216 4.52 -26.57 -1.43
CA ILE A 216 5.21 -26.84 -0.16
C ILE A 216 6.31 -25.77 0.01
N ASP A 217 6.49 -25.27 1.23
CA ASP A 217 7.37 -24.16 1.59
C ASP A 217 6.98 -22.80 1.00
N GLY A 218 5.89 -22.72 0.23
CA GLY A 218 5.38 -21.47 -0.30
C GLY A 218 4.90 -20.50 0.79
N GLN A 219 4.84 -19.22 0.45
CA GLN A 219 4.56 -18.15 1.40
C GLN A 219 3.35 -17.32 0.98
N MET A 220 2.56 -16.89 1.95
CA MET A 220 1.46 -15.94 1.74
C MET A 220 1.66 -14.72 2.63
N ALA A 221 1.70 -13.55 2.01
CA ALA A 221 1.64 -12.28 2.73
C ALA A 221 0.23 -11.71 2.70
N ILE A 222 -0.20 -11.13 3.82
CA ILE A 222 -1.50 -10.45 3.94
C ILE A 222 -1.23 -8.98 4.22
N VAL A 223 -1.69 -8.11 3.31
CA VAL A 223 -1.60 -6.65 3.41
C VAL A 223 -2.97 -5.97 3.30
N GLY A 224 -3.97 -6.68 2.77
CA GLY A 224 -5.35 -6.21 2.76
C GLY A 224 -5.95 -6.28 4.16
N LEU A 225 -6.52 -5.18 4.64
CA LEU A 225 -7.07 -5.07 5.98
C LEU A 225 -8.56 -4.73 5.91
N PRO A 226 -9.46 -5.73 6.10
CA PRO A 226 -10.90 -5.51 6.22
C PRO A 226 -11.28 -4.73 7.48
N ALA A 227 -12.52 -4.27 7.56
CA ALA A 227 -13.09 -3.81 8.82
C ALA A 227 -13.01 -4.91 9.90
N VAL A 228 -12.85 -4.51 11.17
CA VAL A 228 -12.65 -5.45 12.30
C VAL A 228 -13.72 -6.55 12.32
N ALA A 229 -14.98 -6.20 12.04
CA ALA A 229 -16.10 -7.16 12.00
C ALA A 229 -16.00 -8.21 10.88
N ASN A 230 -15.15 -7.96 9.87
CA ASN A 230 -15.01 -8.78 8.67
C ASN A 230 -13.61 -9.42 8.54
N MET A 231 -12.82 -9.44 9.62
CA MET A 231 -11.49 -10.03 9.59
C MET A 231 -11.56 -11.51 9.23
N PRO A 232 -10.75 -11.99 8.27
CA PRO A 232 -10.69 -13.41 7.94
C PRO A 232 -10.07 -14.19 9.09
N THR A 233 -10.53 -15.42 9.27
CA THR A 233 -9.94 -16.37 10.22
C THR A 233 -9.08 -17.39 9.49
N LEU A 234 -7.94 -17.71 10.07
CA LEU A 234 -7.05 -18.74 9.57
C LEU A 234 -7.19 -20.01 10.42
N SER A 235 -7.58 -21.11 9.80
CA SER A 235 -7.67 -22.41 10.47
C SER A 235 -6.27 -22.97 10.75
N VAL A 236 -5.99 -23.27 12.01
CA VAL A 236 -4.75 -23.97 12.42
C VAL A 236 -4.60 -25.31 11.68
N MET A 237 -5.71 -26.05 11.49
CA MET A 237 -5.72 -27.29 10.73
C MET A 237 -5.20 -27.08 9.29
N SER A 238 -5.62 -25.98 8.63
CA SER A 238 -5.16 -25.67 7.28
C SER A 238 -3.65 -25.37 7.20
N LEU A 239 -3.06 -24.81 8.24
CA LEU A 239 -1.61 -24.60 8.32
C LEU A 239 -0.86 -25.89 8.52
N VAL A 240 -1.30 -26.72 9.50
CA VAL A 240 -0.60 -27.95 9.88
C VAL A 240 -0.65 -28.99 8.76
N MET A 241 -1.80 -29.15 8.12
CA MET A 241 -2.04 -30.25 7.15
C MET A 241 -1.59 -29.92 5.73
N GLN A 242 -1.13 -28.71 5.43
CA GLN A 242 -0.79 -28.30 4.07
C GLN A 242 0.71 -28.13 3.80
N GLY A 243 1.58 -28.60 4.69
CA GLY A 243 3.03 -28.76 4.45
C GLY A 243 3.83 -27.44 4.46
N ASN A 244 4.44 -27.11 5.59
CA ASN A 244 5.44 -26.03 5.79
C ASN A 244 5.12 -24.66 5.17
N ARG A 245 3.86 -24.38 4.83
CA ARG A 245 3.46 -23.11 4.26
C ARG A 245 3.53 -22.01 5.28
N LYS A 246 4.01 -20.84 4.87
CA LYS A 246 4.16 -19.68 5.75
C LYS A 246 3.08 -18.66 5.48
N VAL A 247 2.49 -18.08 6.55
CA VAL A 247 1.60 -16.93 6.45
C VAL A 247 2.14 -15.83 7.35
N PHE A 248 2.25 -14.63 6.82
CA PHE A 248 2.68 -13.46 7.58
C PHE A 248 1.92 -12.21 7.17
N GLY A 249 1.81 -11.26 8.11
CA GLY A 249 1.31 -9.92 7.84
C GLY A 249 2.46 -9.00 7.45
N SER A 250 2.21 -8.01 6.60
CA SER A 250 3.16 -6.94 6.28
C SER A 250 2.43 -5.61 6.34
N GLN A 251 3.04 -4.65 7.02
CA GLN A 251 2.49 -3.31 7.18
C GLN A 251 3.45 -2.31 6.56
N ILE A 252 3.04 -1.66 5.47
CA ILE A 252 3.84 -0.64 4.77
C ILE A 252 5.32 -1.05 4.68
N GLY A 253 6.27 -0.13 4.88
CA GLY A 253 7.69 -0.35 5.03
C GLY A 253 8.31 0.80 5.81
N GLY A 254 9.56 0.66 6.24
CA GLY A 254 10.33 1.72 6.89
C GLY A 254 10.66 2.87 5.92
N ILE A 255 11.18 3.94 6.46
CA ILE A 255 11.48 5.16 5.66
C ILE A 255 12.53 4.88 4.59
N LYS A 256 13.58 4.14 4.94
CA LYS A 256 14.63 3.76 3.98
C LYS A 256 14.10 2.88 2.86
N GLU A 257 13.35 1.83 3.20
CA GLU A 257 12.75 0.95 2.20
C GLU A 257 11.74 1.70 1.33
N THR A 258 11.01 2.68 1.88
CA THR A 258 10.09 3.53 1.12
C THR A 258 10.85 4.42 0.14
N GLN A 259 12.03 4.95 0.50
CA GLN A 259 12.88 5.69 -0.43
C GLN A 259 13.40 4.78 -1.55
N GLU A 260 13.91 3.59 -1.20
CA GLU A 260 14.41 2.60 -2.18
C GLU A 260 13.30 2.18 -3.16
N MET A 261 12.10 1.91 -2.66
CA MET A 261 10.92 1.60 -3.47
C MET A 261 10.55 2.74 -4.42
N LEU A 262 10.57 4.00 -3.94
CA LEU A 262 10.25 5.15 -4.79
C LEU A 262 11.29 5.33 -5.90
N ASP A 263 12.57 5.26 -5.58
CA ASP A 263 13.66 5.35 -6.55
C ASP A 263 13.57 4.22 -7.58
N TYR A 264 13.32 2.99 -7.14
CA TYR A 264 13.07 1.83 -8.01
C TYR A 264 11.87 2.06 -8.92
N SER A 265 10.77 2.57 -8.39
CA SER A 265 9.54 2.81 -9.14
C SER A 265 9.76 3.85 -10.25
N VAL A 266 10.39 4.96 -9.92
CA VAL A 266 10.70 6.04 -10.89
C VAL A 266 11.66 5.53 -11.98
N ALA A 267 12.73 4.83 -11.60
CA ALA A 267 13.71 4.29 -12.54
C ALA A 267 13.12 3.24 -13.49
N ASN A 268 12.08 2.53 -13.07
CA ASN A 268 11.44 1.47 -13.85
C ASN A 268 10.10 1.85 -14.47
N GLY A 269 9.66 3.11 -14.32
CA GLY A 269 8.38 3.60 -14.83
C GLY A 269 7.15 2.94 -14.19
N ILE A 270 7.28 2.48 -12.94
CA ILE A 270 6.18 1.87 -12.17
C ILE A 270 5.40 2.97 -11.48
N TYR A 271 4.18 3.19 -11.92
CA TYR A 271 3.29 4.20 -11.35
C TYR A 271 1.86 3.67 -11.22
N PRO A 272 1.10 4.17 -10.24
CA PRO A 272 -0.32 3.87 -10.15
C PRO A 272 -1.10 4.49 -11.31
N GLN A 273 -2.21 3.85 -11.67
CA GLN A 273 -3.22 4.51 -12.48
C GLN A 273 -4.06 5.40 -11.57
N VAL A 274 -4.13 6.70 -11.89
CA VAL A 274 -4.79 7.71 -11.08
C VAL A 274 -5.82 8.49 -11.88
N GLU A 275 -6.91 8.85 -11.23
CA GLU A 275 -7.89 9.85 -11.67
C GLU A 275 -7.70 11.10 -10.81
N ILE A 276 -7.40 12.25 -11.44
CA ILE A 276 -7.16 13.50 -10.71
C ILE A 276 -8.48 14.22 -10.52
N ILE A 277 -8.77 14.62 -9.29
CA ILE A 277 -9.97 15.37 -8.92
C ILE A 277 -9.60 16.71 -8.28
N HIS A 278 -10.51 17.66 -8.32
CA HIS A 278 -10.37 18.94 -7.63
C HIS A 278 -10.51 18.80 -6.12
N ALA A 279 -9.86 19.69 -5.37
CA ALA A 279 -9.94 19.78 -3.91
C ALA A 279 -11.19 20.57 -3.49
N ASP A 280 -12.37 20.05 -3.81
CA ASP A 280 -13.65 20.56 -3.35
C ASP A 280 -14.49 19.45 -2.71
N GLY A 281 -15.37 19.84 -1.77
CA GLY A 281 -16.13 18.85 -0.98
C GLY A 281 -16.97 17.91 -1.82
N SER A 282 -17.58 18.39 -2.91
CA SER A 282 -18.46 17.57 -3.75
C SER A 282 -17.68 16.54 -4.55
N ALA A 283 -16.54 16.92 -5.14
CA ALA A 283 -15.67 16.00 -5.89
C ALA A 283 -15.07 14.93 -4.98
N VAL A 284 -14.66 15.31 -3.77
CA VAL A 284 -14.12 14.38 -2.76
C VAL A 284 -15.20 13.40 -2.31
N ASP A 285 -16.41 13.86 -2.00
CA ASP A 285 -17.53 13.00 -1.59
C ASP A 285 -17.94 12.04 -2.71
N ASP A 286 -17.95 12.49 -3.97
CA ASP A 286 -18.21 11.62 -5.12
C ASP A 286 -17.13 10.56 -5.28
N ALA A 287 -15.86 10.92 -5.09
CA ALA A 287 -14.75 9.98 -5.12
C ALA A 287 -14.90 8.91 -4.04
N TYR A 288 -15.23 9.28 -2.78
CA TYR A 288 -15.52 8.32 -1.71
C TYR A 288 -16.65 7.37 -2.08
N ARG A 289 -17.78 7.89 -2.60
CA ARG A 289 -18.90 7.07 -3.06
C ARG A 289 -18.52 6.10 -4.18
N ASN A 290 -17.68 6.52 -5.11
CA ASN A 290 -17.21 5.69 -6.21
C ASN A 290 -16.22 4.61 -5.76
N VAL A 291 -15.34 4.90 -4.81
CA VAL A 291 -14.43 3.92 -4.20
C VAL A 291 -15.24 2.81 -3.52
N LEU A 292 -16.26 3.16 -2.73
CA LEU A 292 -17.14 2.19 -2.07
C LEU A 292 -17.89 1.28 -3.06
N LYS A 293 -18.22 1.81 -4.24
CA LYS A 293 -18.89 1.06 -5.32
C LYS A 293 -17.92 0.32 -6.24
N GLY A 294 -16.61 0.38 -5.98
CA GLY A 294 -15.59 -0.25 -6.82
C GLY A 294 -15.42 0.36 -8.21
N LYS A 295 -15.95 1.58 -8.44
CA LYS A 295 -15.98 2.22 -9.76
C LYS A 295 -14.69 2.96 -10.14
N VAL A 296 -13.68 3.02 -9.27
CA VAL A 296 -12.40 3.69 -9.53
C VAL A 296 -11.40 2.76 -10.21
N LYS A 297 -10.66 3.27 -11.19
CA LYS A 297 -9.51 2.62 -11.81
C LYS A 297 -8.24 3.43 -11.54
N PHE A 298 -7.48 3.23 -10.52
CA PHE A 298 -7.54 2.39 -9.35
C PHE A 298 -7.44 3.27 -8.11
N ARG A 299 -7.07 4.56 -8.28
CA ARG A 299 -6.84 5.57 -7.25
C ARG A 299 -7.37 6.93 -7.67
N TYR A 300 -7.93 7.68 -6.74
CA TYR A 300 -8.14 9.12 -6.89
C TYR A 300 -6.95 9.89 -6.33
N MET A 301 -6.56 10.96 -7.03
CA MET A 301 -5.60 11.96 -6.58
C MET A 301 -6.32 13.31 -6.46
N ILE A 302 -6.21 13.95 -5.29
CA ILE A 302 -6.76 15.29 -5.07
C ILE A 302 -5.68 16.31 -5.43
N ASP A 303 -5.96 17.17 -6.41
CA ASP A 303 -5.08 18.29 -6.71
C ASP A 303 -5.31 19.43 -5.71
N MET A 304 -4.48 19.47 -4.66
CA MET A 304 -4.59 20.47 -3.58
C MET A 304 -4.33 21.91 -4.05
N ARG A 305 -3.77 22.12 -5.27
CA ARG A 305 -3.64 23.49 -5.86
C ARG A 305 -4.98 24.09 -6.21
N THR A 306 -6.02 23.29 -6.29
CA THR A 306 -7.41 23.72 -6.59
C THR A 306 -8.24 23.99 -5.34
N LEU A 307 -7.67 23.81 -4.13
CA LEU A 307 -8.30 24.16 -2.87
C LEU A 307 -8.49 25.69 -2.81
N LYS A 308 -9.73 26.13 -2.63
CA LYS A 308 -10.11 27.55 -2.51
C LYS A 308 -10.23 27.99 -1.07
#